data_ecf1554a93519f2dc49888c372cdc4c7
#
_entry.id   ecf1554a93519f2dc49888c372cdc4c7
#
_cell.length_a   1.000
_cell.length_b   1.000
_cell.length_c   1.000
_cell.angle_alpha   90.00
_cell.angle_beta   90.00
_cell.angle_gamma   90.00
#
_symmetry.space_group_name_H-M   'P 1'
#
loop_
_entity.id
_entity.type
_entity.pdbx_description
1 polymer ?
#
loop_
_entity_poly.entity_id
_entity_poly.type
_entity_poly.pdbx_seq_one_letter_code
_entity_poly.pdbx_strand_id
1 'polypeptide(L)'
;MPWEALERDYLLSWVLAGISRTEDLRKTLVFKGGTALKKCYFGDYRFSEDLDFSALSGTPTGSAMEQAMLKACAATAAMLDEYAPVTLVCERYTERESHPGGQEAFNIRAQFPWHRRPHTRVIVEASVDEQILLPPQRRAVIHEYGERFDAELAVYPLEEIVAEKLRAILQHAEKLERRGWSRSRARDYYDLWRVFHRYRDVMRLEDFRGLLVSKCAVRHVGFAGPDDFFQPAMLAYVQRTWRDWLGPLVTDLPSFELVVDELRAQLATLGLT
;
A
#
# COMPACT_ATOMS: atom_id res chain seq x y z
N MET A 1 11.01 12.99 13.14
CA MET A 1 10.49 12.61 11.80
C MET A 1 11.31 13.32 10.73
N PRO A 2 11.88 12.62 9.72
CA PRO A 2 12.61 13.24 8.61
C PRO A 2 11.69 14.13 7.78
N TRP A 3 12.20 15.29 7.34
CA TRP A 3 11.46 16.26 6.53
C TRP A 3 10.98 15.66 5.20
N GLU A 4 11.82 14.87 4.56
CA GLU A 4 11.48 14.20 3.29
C GLU A 4 10.29 13.22 3.42
N ALA A 5 10.11 12.61 4.58
CA ALA A 5 8.96 11.73 4.82
C ALA A 5 7.66 12.53 4.92
N LEU A 6 7.70 13.71 5.56
CA LEU A 6 6.56 14.63 5.65
C LEU A 6 6.18 15.20 4.27
N GLU A 7 7.17 15.68 3.51
CA GLU A 7 6.94 16.17 2.14
C GLU A 7 6.31 15.10 1.25
N ARG A 8 6.81 13.87 1.34
CA ARG A 8 6.28 12.75 0.56
C ARG A 8 4.85 12.42 0.98
N ASP A 9 4.57 12.34 2.27
CA ASP A 9 3.23 12.08 2.80
C ASP A 9 2.22 13.17 2.40
N TYR A 10 2.66 14.42 2.41
CA TYR A 10 1.89 15.55 1.91
C TYR A 10 1.58 15.40 0.41
N LEU A 11 2.61 15.13 -0.40
CA LEU A 11 2.45 14.93 -1.85
C LEU A 11 1.53 13.73 -2.16
N LEU A 12 1.65 12.62 -1.41
CA LEU A 12 0.79 11.44 -1.56
C LEU A 12 -0.69 11.82 -1.43
N SER A 13 -1.07 12.64 -0.43
CA SER A 13 -2.46 13.09 -0.26
C SER A 13 -2.96 13.87 -1.49
N TRP A 14 -2.16 14.80 -1.98
CA TRP A 14 -2.56 15.63 -3.12
C TRP A 14 -2.61 14.86 -4.44
N VAL A 15 -1.71 13.90 -4.64
CA VAL A 15 -1.76 13.00 -5.82
C VAL A 15 -3.03 12.13 -5.74
N LEU A 16 -3.42 11.62 -4.57
CA LEU A 16 -4.69 10.90 -4.38
C LEU A 16 -5.89 11.80 -4.71
N ALA A 17 -5.86 13.07 -4.32
CA ALA A 17 -6.90 14.03 -4.69
C ALA A 17 -6.97 14.26 -6.20
N GLY A 18 -5.83 14.39 -6.89
CA GLY A 18 -5.77 14.47 -8.35
C GLY A 18 -6.35 13.24 -9.06
N ILE A 19 -6.00 12.04 -8.56
CA ILE A 19 -6.57 10.78 -9.05
C ILE A 19 -8.09 10.75 -8.82
N SER A 20 -8.58 11.17 -7.65
CA SER A 20 -10.00 11.20 -7.33
C SER A 20 -10.81 12.15 -8.22
N ARG A 21 -10.18 13.19 -8.78
CA ARG A 21 -10.79 14.17 -9.71
C ARG A 21 -10.68 13.77 -11.18
N THR A 22 -9.86 12.74 -11.48
CA THR A 22 -9.73 12.22 -12.85
C THR A 22 -10.70 11.06 -13.04
N GLU A 23 -11.76 11.28 -13.82
CA GLU A 23 -12.92 10.38 -13.91
C GLU A 23 -12.52 8.94 -14.26
N ASP A 24 -11.66 8.77 -15.27
CA ASP A 24 -11.22 7.46 -15.74
C ASP A 24 -10.50 6.68 -14.63
N LEU A 25 -9.64 7.35 -13.86
CA LEU A 25 -8.89 6.74 -12.75
C LEU A 25 -9.79 6.49 -11.53
N ARG A 26 -10.64 7.47 -11.18
CA ARG A 26 -11.55 7.38 -10.03
C ARG A 26 -12.54 6.23 -10.15
N LYS A 27 -12.98 5.89 -11.36
CA LYS A 27 -13.95 4.82 -11.62
C LYS A 27 -13.31 3.45 -11.69
N THR A 28 -12.03 3.36 -12.04
CA THR A 28 -11.40 2.10 -12.43
C THR A 28 -10.24 1.67 -11.54
N LEU A 29 -9.72 2.56 -10.69
CA LEU A 29 -8.65 2.21 -9.75
C LEU A 29 -9.20 1.99 -8.34
N VAL A 30 -8.74 0.93 -7.68
CA VAL A 30 -9.04 0.62 -6.29
C VAL A 30 -7.77 0.71 -5.47
N PHE A 31 -7.73 1.63 -4.52
CA PHE A 31 -6.57 1.92 -3.68
C PHE A 31 -6.34 0.83 -2.65
N LYS A 32 -5.09 0.43 -2.46
CA LYS A 32 -4.69 -0.66 -1.56
C LYS A 32 -3.34 -0.40 -0.89
N GLY A 33 -2.82 -1.40 -0.19
CA GLY A 33 -1.48 -1.39 0.37
C GLY A 33 -1.33 -0.60 1.68
N GLY A 34 -0.09 -0.36 2.06
CA GLY A 34 0.24 0.33 3.32
C GLY A 34 -0.19 1.79 3.34
N THR A 35 -0.15 2.46 2.20
CA THR A 35 -0.58 3.86 2.08
C THR A 35 -2.10 3.98 2.19
N ALA A 36 -2.87 2.99 1.70
CA ALA A 36 -4.31 2.94 1.91
C ALA A 36 -4.66 2.81 3.39
N LEU A 37 -3.90 2.01 4.16
CA LEU A 37 -4.07 1.93 5.61
C LEU A 37 -3.87 3.31 6.26
N LYS A 38 -2.76 4.01 5.94
CA LYS A 38 -2.50 5.34 6.50
C LYS A 38 -3.57 6.37 6.08
N LYS A 39 -3.86 6.45 4.79
CA LYS A 39 -4.66 7.54 4.22
C LYS A 39 -6.17 7.33 4.26
N CYS A 40 -6.65 6.10 4.54
CA CYS A 40 -8.08 5.82 4.50
C CYS A 40 -8.61 5.12 5.75
N TYR A 41 -7.74 4.64 6.64
CA TYR A 41 -8.15 3.89 7.82
C TYR A 41 -7.61 4.48 9.13
N PHE A 42 -6.32 4.79 9.22
CA PHE A 42 -5.70 5.10 10.51
C PHE A 42 -5.46 6.60 10.77
N GLY A 43 -5.04 7.39 9.77
CA GLY A 43 -4.44 8.70 10.02
C GLY A 43 -3.12 8.59 10.79
N ASP A 44 -3.20 8.34 12.10
CA ASP A 44 -2.04 8.04 12.95
C ASP A 44 -1.45 6.66 12.63
N TYR A 45 -0.55 6.65 11.66
CA TYR A 45 0.04 5.43 11.13
C TYR A 45 1.49 5.66 10.66
N ARG A 46 2.22 4.54 10.42
CA ARG A 46 3.53 4.64 9.82
C ARG A 46 3.49 5.33 8.46
N PHE A 47 4.52 6.07 8.15
CA PHE A 47 4.67 6.66 6.82
C PHE A 47 4.81 5.59 5.73
N SER A 48 4.35 5.93 4.55
CA SER A 48 4.43 5.09 3.36
C SER A 48 4.99 5.91 2.19
N GLU A 49 5.41 5.24 1.12
CA GLU A 49 6.21 5.89 0.08
C GLU A 49 5.55 5.81 -1.30
N ASP A 50 4.69 4.81 -1.52
CA ASP A 50 4.13 4.46 -2.81
C ASP A 50 2.60 4.45 -2.76
N LEU A 51 1.95 4.64 -3.90
CA LEU A 51 0.51 4.53 -4.09
C LEU A 51 0.21 3.26 -4.89
N ASP A 52 -0.34 2.26 -4.22
CA ASP A 52 -0.68 0.97 -4.80
C ASP A 52 -2.16 0.91 -5.17
N PHE A 53 -2.46 0.51 -6.39
CA PHE A 53 -3.82 0.30 -6.88
C PHE A 53 -3.98 -1.08 -7.52
N SER A 54 -5.21 -1.58 -7.55
CA SER A 54 -5.65 -2.63 -8.47
C SER A 54 -6.59 -2.04 -9.51
N ALA A 55 -6.41 -2.49 -10.75
CA ALA A 55 -7.19 -2.04 -11.88
C ALA A 55 -8.49 -2.87 -12.00
N LEU A 56 -9.62 -2.19 -12.16
CA LEU A 56 -10.89 -2.80 -12.56
C LEU A 56 -10.98 -2.90 -14.08
N SER A 57 -11.99 -3.62 -14.57
CA SER A 57 -12.30 -3.64 -16.00
C SER A 57 -12.55 -2.23 -16.53
N GLY A 58 -11.98 -1.91 -17.67
CA GLY A 58 -12.08 -0.57 -18.28
C GLY A 58 -11.01 0.43 -17.81
N THR A 59 -10.09 0.02 -16.94
CA THR A 59 -8.92 0.85 -16.60
C THR A 59 -8.12 1.16 -17.87
N PRO A 60 -7.78 2.44 -18.14
CA PRO A 60 -6.92 2.78 -19.25
C PRO A 60 -5.55 2.10 -19.12
N THR A 61 -4.94 1.79 -20.24
CA THR A 61 -3.59 1.18 -20.30
C THR A 61 -2.71 1.91 -21.32
N GLY A 62 -1.40 1.71 -21.24
CA GLY A 62 -0.45 2.30 -22.20
C GLY A 62 -0.56 3.84 -22.25
N SER A 63 -0.59 4.41 -23.44
CA SER A 63 -0.68 5.86 -23.64
C SER A 63 -1.94 6.50 -23.06
N ALA A 64 -3.07 5.78 -23.02
CA ALA A 64 -4.30 6.28 -22.39
C ALA A 64 -4.13 6.41 -20.86
N MET A 65 -3.48 5.46 -20.21
CA MET A 65 -3.14 5.56 -18.78
C MET A 65 -2.19 6.72 -18.51
N GLU A 66 -1.17 6.89 -19.35
CA GLU A 66 -0.24 8.01 -19.22
C GLU A 66 -0.95 9.36 -19.33
N GLN A 67 -1.85 9.54 -20.28
CA GLN A 67 -2.66 10.75 -20.41
C GLN A 67 -3.57 10.96 -19.17
N ALA A 68 -4.18 9.89 -18.65
CA ALA A 68 -4.99 9.99 -17.44
C ALA A 68 -4.16 10.40 -16.21
N MET A 69 -2.94 9.87 -16.07
CA MET A 69 -2.01 10.25 -14.99
C MET A 69 -1.52 11.70 -15.15
N LEU A 70 -1.24 12.17 -16.38
CA LEU A 70 -0.91 13.56 -16.63
C LEU A 70 -2.06 14.50 -16.26
N LYS A 71 -3.31 14.14 -16.56
CA LYS A 71 -4.51 14.90 -16.12
C LYS A 71 -4.61 14.92 -14.58
N ALA A 72 -4.36 13.80 -13.90
CA ALA A 72 -4.35 13.74 -12.44
C ALA A 72 -3.27 14.66 -11.84
N CYS A 73 -2.06 14.67 -12.42
CA CYS A 73 -0.99 15.58 -12.01
C CYS A 73 -1.34 17.05 -12.25
N ALA A 74 -1.97 17.38 -13.38
CA ALA A 74 -2.43 18.74 -13.65
C ALA A 74 -3.52 19.19 -12.65
N ALA A 75 -4.47 18.30 -12.32
CA ALA A 75 -5.47 18.58 -11.29
C ALA A 75 -4.84 18.76 -9.90
N THR A 76 -3.82 17.94 -9.57
CA THR A 76 -3.04 18.07 -8.33
C THR A 76 -2.34 19.44 -8.26
N ALA A 77 -1.63 19.83 -9.31
CA ALA A 77 -0.94 21.11 -9.37
C ALA A 77 -1.89 22.30 -9.24
N ALA A 78 -3.04 22.25 -9.93
CA ALA A 78 -4.06 23.30 -9.85
C ALA A 78 -4.67 23.46 -8.45
N MET A 79 -4.85 22.35 -7.70
CA MET A 79 -5.31 22.42 -6.32
C MET A 79 -4.23 22.97 -5.37
N LEU A 80 -2.98 22.58 -5.57
CA LEU A 80 -1.84 23.04 -4.77
C LEU A 80 -1.54 24.52 -4.99
N ASP A 81 -1.81 25.06 -6.18
CA ASP A 81 -1.53 26.48 -6.51
C ASP A 81 -2.30 27.46 -5.62
N GLU A 82 -3.40 27.03 -4.99
CA GLU A 82 -4.13 27.81 -3.98
C GLU A 82 -3.27 28.06 -2.72
N TYR A 83 -2.32 27.16 -2.42
CA TYR A 83 -1.49 27.21 -1.21
C TYR A 83 -0.03 27.53 -1.51
N ALA A 84 0.52 26.91 -2.52
CA ALA A 84 1.89 27.14 -2.99
C ALA A 84 2.08 26.64 -4.42
N PRO A 85 2.86 27.33 -5.27
CA PRO A 85 3.14 26.87 -6.62
C PRO A 85 4.03 25.62 -6.57
N VAL A 86 3.48 24.48 -6.99
CA VAL A 86 4.16 23.20 -7.06
C VAL A 86 4.13 22.68 -8.49
N THR A 87 5.34 22.43 -9.04
CA THR A 87 5.45 21.81 -10.37
C THR A 87 5.51 20.29 -10.20
N LEU A 88 4.70 19.56 -11.00
CA LEU A 88 4.70 18.12 -11.05
C LEU A 88 5.22 17.61 -12.39
N VAL A 89 6.13 16.64 -12.32
CA VAL A 89 6.62 15.88 -13.48
C VAL A 89 6.15 14.45 -13.32
N CYS A 90 5.44 13.92 -14.31
CA CYS A 90 4.96 12.54 -14.34
C CYS A 90 5.64 11.80 -15.49
N GLU A 91 6.30 10.72 -15.17
CA GLU A 91 7.02 9.88 -16.13
C GLU A 91 6.65 8.42 -15.92
N ARG A 92 6.47 7.67 -17.01
CA ARG A 92 6.29 6.23 -16.92
C ARG A 92 7.52 5.59 -16.27
N TYR A 93 7.26 4.72 -15.31
CA TYR A 93 8.29 3.96 -14.62
C TYR A 93 8.24 2.49 -15.08
N THR A 94 9.38 1.96 -15.48
CA THR A 94 9.53 0.55 -15.82
C THR A 94 10.46 -0.09 -14.81
N GLU A 95 9.95 -1.08 -14.08
CA GLU A 95 10.78 -1.86 -13.18
C GLU A 95 11.81 -2.69 -13.96
N ARG A 96 12.99 -2.94 -13.33
CA ARG A 96 14.02 -3.81 -13.92
C ARG A 96 13.53 -5.24 -14.10
N GLU A 97 12.69 -5.74 -13.16
CA GLU A 97 11.99 -7.01 -13.29
C GLU A 97 10.51 -6.68 -13.56
N SER A 98 10.00 -7.11 -14.72
CA SER A 98 8.58 -6.92 -15.04
C SER A 98 7.70 -7.63 -14.04
N HIS A 99 6.63 -6.96 -13.61
CA HIS A 99 5.60 -7.57 -12.75
C HIS A 99 4.97 -8.76 -13.50
N PRO A 100 4.85 -9.96 -12.89
CA PRO A 100 4.41 -11.17 -13.57
C PRO A 100 3.07 -11.08 -14.28
N GLY A 101 2.19 -10.20 -13.86
CA GLY A 101 0.84 -10.04 -14.41
C GLY A 101 0.57 -8.73 -15.12
N GLY A 102 1.60 -7.93 -15.35
CA GLY A 102 1.47 -6.59 -15.91
C GLY A 102 1.19 -5.54 -14.84
N GLN A 103 1.77 -4.39 -15.05
CA GLN A 103 1.67 -3.24 -14.14
C GLN A 103 1.80 -1.94 -14.92
N GLU A 104 0.94 -1.00 -14.60
CA GLU A 104 1.13 0.39 -14.99
C GLU A 104 1.81 1.11 -13.84
N ALA A 105 2.95 1.74 -14.08
CA ALA A 105 3.72 2.40 -13.04
C ALA A 105 4.22 3.77 -13.49
N PHE A 106 4.15 4.76 -12.58
CA PHE A 106 4.53 6.14 -12.85
C PHE A 106 5.35 6.70 -11.70
N ASN A 107 6.40 7.45 -12.04
CA ASN A 107 7.11 8.33 -11.13
C ASN A 107 6.48 9.73 -11.21
N ILE A 108 5.99 10.22 -10.10
CA ILE A 108 5.57 11.60 -9.95
C ILE A 108 6.61 12.32 -9.09
N ARG A 109 7.21 13.38 -9.63
CA ARG A 109 8.17 14.20 -8.90
C ARG A 109 7.62 15.60 -8.72
N ALA A 110 7.65 16.09 -7.49
CA ALA A 110 7.24 17.44 -7.15
C ALA A 110 8.46 18.35 -6.96
N GLN A 111 8.33 19.56 -7.46
CA GLN A 111 9.20 20.68 -7.13
C GLN A 111 8.40 21.68 -6.28
N PHE A 112 8.64 21.66 -4.98
CA PHE A 112 8.12 22.66 -4.07
C PHE A 112 8.90 23.97 -4.18
N PRO A 113 8.38 25.13 -3.71
CA PRO A 113 9.05 26.42 -3.84
C PRO A 113 10.48 26.50 -3.28
N TRP A 114 10.79 25.67 -2.30
CA TRP A 114 12.14 25.58 -1.70
C TRP A 114 13.08 24.62 -2.44
N HIS A 115 12.62 23.92 -3.44
CA HIS A 115 13.45 23.02 -4.23
C HIS A 115 14.02 23.71 -5.46
N ARG A 116 15.29 23.45 -5.79
CA ARG A 116 15.93 23.93 -7.03
C ARG A 116 15.51 23.15 -8.28
N ARG A 117 15.00 21.92 -8.10
CA ARG A 117 14.55 20.99 -9.15
C ARG A 117 13.51 20.03 -8.58
N PRO A 118 12.74 19.32 -9.40
CA PRO A 118 11.85 18.25 -8.93
C PRO A 118 12.62 17.23 -8.09
N HIS A 119 12.23 17.10 -6.83
CA HIS A 119 12.96 16.32 -5.82
C HIS A 119 12.09 15.26 -5.13
N THR A 120 10.97 15.68 -4.54
CA THR A 120 10.10 14.78 -3.80
C THR A 120 9.41 13.84 -4.76
N ARG A 121 9.57 12.54 -4.54
CA ARG A 121 9.12 11.49 -5.45
C ARG A 121 8.06 10.62 -4.81
N VAL A 122 7.02 10.32 -5.59
CA VAL A 122 5.98 9.31 -5.32
C VAL A 122 5.94 8.35 -6.49
N ILE A 123 5.82 7.06 -6.21
CA ILE A 123 5.53 6.03 -7.21
C ILE A 123 4.04 5.71 -7.14
N VAL A 124 3.38 5.66 -8.30
CA VAL A 124 2.01 5.19 -8.45
C VAL A 124 2.05 3.89 -9.24
N GLU A 125 1.53 2.82 -8.67
CA GLU A 125 1.52 1.50 -9.28
C GLU A 125 0.09 0.96 -9.36
N ALA A 126 -0.32 0.48 -10.54
CA ALA A 126 -1.61 -0.15 -10.75
C ALA A 126 -1.43 -1.56 -11.31
N SER A 127 -1.71 -2.58 -10.48
CA SER A 127 -1.70 -3.98 -10.88
C SER A 127 -2.93 -4.29 -11.74
N VAL A 128 -2.74 -4.84 -12.93
CA VAL A 128 -3.83 -5.14 -13.86
C VAL A 128 -4.34 -6.59 -13.75
N ASP A 129 -3.59 -7.46 -13.10
CA ASP A 129 -3.88 -8.89 -12.94
C ASP A 129 -4.33 -9.29 -11.53
N GLU A 130 -4.45 -8.32 -10.64
CA GLU A 130 -4.86 -8.60 -9.26
C GLU A 130 -6.38 -8.71 -9.17
N GLN A 131 -6.87 -9.86 -8.76
CA GLN A 131 -8.30 -10.08 -8.57
C GLN A 131 -8.79 -9.41 -7.28
N ILE A 132 -9.79 -8.54 -7.41
CA ILE A 132 -10.51 -7.93 -6.30
C ILE A 132 -11.67 -8.86 -5.94
N LEU A 133 -11.67 -9.38 -4.73
CA LEU A 133 -12.61 -10.42 -4.30
C LEU A 133 -13.76 -9.87 -3.45
N LEU A 134 -13.52 -8.77 -2.74
CA LEU A 134 -14.53 -8.10 -1.93
C LEU A 134 -14.91 -6.76 -2.57
N PRO A 135 -16.19 -6.33 -2.44
CA PRO A 135 -16.61 -5.03 -2.96
C PRO A 135 -15.78 -3.88 -2.39
N PRO A 136 -15.15 -3.05 -3.23
CA PRO A 136 -14.42 -1.88 -2.76
C PRO A 136 -15.31 -0.93 -1.95
N GLN A 137 -14.73 -0.30 -0.94
CA GLN A 137 -15.42 0.68 -0.10
C GLN A 137 -15.06 2.10 -0.54
N ARG A 138 -16.05 3.01 -0.59
CA ARG A 138 -15.79 4.44 -0.77
C ARG A 138 -15.31 5.03 0.54
N ARG A 139 -14.13 5.66 0.54
CA ARG A 139 -13.54 6.25 1.75
C ARG A 139 -12.90 7.60 1.45
N ALA A 140 -13.12 8.55 2.36
CA ALA A 140 -12.42 9.81 2.34
C ALA A 140 -10.92 9.61 2.59
N VAL A 141 -10.10 10.40 1.90
CA VAL A 141 -8.65 10.43 2.15
C VAL A 141 -8.37 11.31 3.36
N ILE A 142 -7.68 10.76 4.34
CA ILE A 142 -7.24 11.46 5.55
C ILE A 142 -6.07 12.38 5.19
N HIS A 143 -6.27 13.67 5.41
CA HIS A 143 -5.26 14.71 5.22
C HIS A 143 -5.00 15.39 6.56
N GLU A 144 -3.79 15.23 7.09
CA GLU A 144 -3.44 15.67 8.45
C GLU A 144 -2.75 17.05 8.46
N TYR A 145 -2.86 17.80 7.37
CA TYR A 145 -2.30 19.14 7.21
C TYR A 145 -3.42 20.18 7.25
N GLY A 146 -3.07 21.44 7.40
CA GLY A 146 -4.05 22.51 7.70
C GLY A 146 -4.90 22.98 6.51
N GLU A 147 -4.64 22.51 5.30
CA GLU A 147 -5.32 22.93 4.09
C GLU A 147 -6.72 22.33 3.97
N ARG A 148 -7.59 23.03 3.26
CA ARG A 148 -8.89 22.49 2.87
C ARG A 148 -8.70 21.35 1.86
N PHE A 149 -9.14 20.17 2.24
CA PHE A 149 -8.92 18.96 1.47
C PHE A 149 -10.20 18.13 1.35
N ASP A 150 -10.54 17.73 0.14
CA ASP A 150 -11.68 16.86 -0.14
C ASP A 150 -11.32 15.87 -1.26
N ALA A 151 -11.18 14.62 -0.90
CA ALA A 151 -10.93 13.53 -1.83
C ALA A 151 -11.52 12.22 -1.30
N GLU A 152 -12.15 11.46 -2.19
CA GLU A 152 -12.73 10.15 -1.90
C GLU A 152 -12.34 9.15 -2.99
N LEU A 153 -11.97 7.95 -2.59
CA LEU A 153 -11.54 6.88 -3.48
C LEU A 153 -12.26 5.56 -3.18
N ALA A 154 -12.28 4.68 -4.17
CA ALA A 154 -12.55 3.27 -3.97
C ALA A 154 -11.31 2.63 -3.31
N VAL A 155 -11.48 1.92 -2.21
CA VAL A 155 -10.39 1.37 -1.38
C VAL A 155 -10.71 -0.09 -1.05
N TYR A 156 -9.71 -0.93 -0.98
CA TYR A 156 -9.84 -2.30 -0.50
C TYR A 156 -10.42 -2.33 0.92
N PRO A 157 -11.37 -3.24 1.21
CA PRO A 157 -11.72 -3.60 2.58
C PRO A 157 -10.50 -4.09 3.35
N LEU A 158 -10.51 -3.92 4.69
CA LEU A 158 -9.39 -4.35 5.54
C LEU A 158 -9.10 -5.85 5.40
N GLU A 159 -10.14 -6.66 5.28
CA GLU A 159 -10.05 -8.10 5.11
C GLU A 159 -9.22 -8.47 3.88
N GLU A 160 -9.41 -7.75 2.79
CA GLU A 160 -8.68 -7.99 1.55
C GLU A 160 -7.23 -7.50 1.64
N ILE A 161 -6.97 -6.37 2.31
CA ILE A 161 -5.61 -5.89 2.61
C ILE A 161 -4.87 -6.91 3.49
N VAL A 162 -5.53 -7.44 4.52
CA VAL A 162 -4.97 -8.46 5.42
C VAL A 162 -4.62 -9.73 4.63
N ALA A 163 -5.53 -10.21 3.79
CA ALA A 163 -5.28 -11.40 2.97
C ALA A 163 -4.10 -11.22 2.00
N GLU A 164 -3.97 -10.05 1.36
CA GLU A 164 -2.83 -9.75 0.49
C GLU A 164 -1.50 -9.71 1.25
N LYS A 165 -1.48 -9.15 2.45
CA LYS A 165 -0.27 -9.10 3.27
C LYS A 165 0.16 -10.47 3.77
N LEU A 166 -0.79 -11.31 4.20
CA LEU A 166 -0.52 -12.69 4.57
C LEU A 166 0.01 -13.48 3.37
N ARG A 167 -0.64 -13.39 2.20
CA ARG A 167 -0.12 -13.98 0.96
C ARG A 167 1.30 -13.52 0.64
N ALA A 168 1.59 -12.21 0.79
CA ALA A 168 2.92 -11.67 0.53
C ALA A 168 3.99 -12.25 1.46
N ILE A 169 3.67 -12.50 2.73
CA ILE A 169 4.57 -13.17 3.69
C ILE A 169 4.89 -14.58 3.18
N LEU A 170 3.89 -15.39 2.84
CA LEU A 170 4.10 -16.75 2.31
C LEU A 170 4.96 -16.75 1.04
N GLN A 171 4.60 -15.92 0.06
CA GLN A 171 5.33 -15.82 -1.20
C GLN A 171 6.81 -15.45 -1.00
N HIS A 172 7.10 -14.62 0.00
CA HIS A 172 8.47 -14.22 0.29
C HIS A 172 9.21 -15.22 1.16
N ALA A 173 8.53 -16.01 1.99
CA ALA A 173 9.10 -17.16 2.69
C ALA A 173 9.61 -18.21 1.69
N GLU A 174 8.81 -18.58 0.69
CA GLU A 174 9.23 -19.47 -0.41
C GLU A 174 10.42 -18.90 -1.22
N LYS A 175 10.42 -17.59 -1.50
CA LYS A 175 11.55 -16.94 -2.18
C LYS A 175 12.83 -16.97 -1.34
N LEU A 176 12.71 -16.73 -0.05
CA LEU A 176 13.82 -16.75 0.88
C LEU A 176 14.44 -18.16 0.97
N GLU A 177 13.61 -19.18 1.09
CA GLU A 177 14.04 -20.56 1.10
C GLU A 177 14.77 -20.97 -0.20
N ARG A 178 14.19 -20.62 -1.35
CA ARG A 178 14.71 -21.01 -2.67
C ARG A 178 15.96 -20.24 -3.08
N ARG A 179 16.06 -18.93 -2.75
CA ARG A 179 17.10 -18.02 -3.26
C ARG A 179 18.09 -17.56 -2.20
N GLY A 180 17.82 -17.82 -0.91
CA GLY A 180 18.64 -17.34 0.21
C GLY A 180 18.47 -15.84 0.52
N TRP A 181 17.66 -15.11 -0.26
CA TRP A 181 17.35 -13.70 -0.03
C TRP A 181 15.92 -13.36 -0.45
N SER A 182 15.37 -12.35 0.17
CA SER A 182 14.04 -11.80 -0.17
C SER A 182 13.94 -10.35 0.30
N ARG A 183 12.90 -9.63 -0.14
CA ARG A 183 12.57 -8.32 0.44
C ARG A 183 12.04 -8.52 1.86
N SER A 184 12.47 -7.68 2.80
CA SER A 184 11.93 -7.74 4.18
C SER A 184 10.42 -7.54 4.20
N ARG A 185 9.74 -8.33 5.04
CA ARG A 185 8.30 -8.22 5.31
C ARG A 185 8.00 -7.54 6.65
N ALA A 186 8.96 -6.83 7.23
CA ALA A 186 8.79 -6.12 8.49
C ALA A 186 7.54 -5.22 8.48
N ARG A 187 7.34 -4.46 7.38
CA ARG A 187 6.16 -3.61 7.22
C ARG A 187 4.85 -4.41 7.23
N ASP A 188 4.81 -5.61 6.63
CA ASP A 188 3.59 -6.42 6.57
C ASP A 188 3.25 -7.02 7.94
N TYR A 189 4.22 -7.50 8.72
CA TYR A 189 3.98 -7.93 10.10
C TYR A 189 3.47 -6.79 10.97
N TYR A 190 4.08 -5.61 10.89
CA TYR A 190 3.63 -4.43 11.61
C TYR A 190 2.21 -4.01 11.20
N ASP A 191 1.93 -3.96 9.90
CA ASP A 191 0.63 -3.56 9.38
C ASP A 191 -0.48 -4.53 9.80
N LEU A 192 -0.23 -5.84 9.72
CA LEU A 192 -1.17 -6.87 10.18
C LEU A 192 -1.45 -6.71 11.68
N TRP A 193 -0.42 -6.58 12.49
CA TRP A 193 -0.55 -6.35 13.92
C TRP A 193 -1.40 -5.11 14.22
N ARG A 194 -1.13 -3.98 13.58
CA ARG A 194 -1.88 -2.74 13.76
C ARG A 194 -3.35 -2.88 13.34
N VAL A 195 -3.61 -3.55 12.21
CA VAL A 195 -4.98 -3.78 11.72
C VAL A 195 -5.76 -4.65 12.70
N PHE A 196 -5.20 -5.76 13.18
CA PHE A 196 -5.88 -6.60 14.16
C PHE A 196 -6.07 -5.90 15.50
N HIS A 197 -5.09 -5.15 15.97
CA HIS A 197 -5.19 -4.40 17.23
C HIS A 197 -6.30 -3.34 17.20
N ARG A 198 -6.52 -2.68 16.06
CA ARG A 198 -7.49 -1.58 15.94
C ARG A 198 -8.84 -1.97 15.40
N TYR A 199 -8.90 -2.94 14.50
CA TYR A 199 -10.07 -3.20 13.67
C TYR A 199 -10.60 -4.64 13.75
N ARG A 200 -10.04 -5.49 14.61
CA ARG A 200 -10.42 -6.89 14.74
C ARG A 200 -11.94 -7.09 14.86
N ASP A 201 -12.56 -6.27 15.71
CA ASP A 201 -13.98 -6.41 16.07
C ASP A 201 -14.96 -5.90 15.00
N VAL A 202 -14.46 -5.14 14.01
CA VAL A 202 -15.28 -4.58 12.92
C VAL A 202 -15.04 -5.25 11.57
N MET A 203 -13.98 -6.07 11.45
CA MET A 203 -13.74 -6.88 10.27
C MET A 203 -14.67 -8.09 10.22
N ARG A 204 -15.12 -8.43 9.01
CA ARG A 204 -15.92 -9.64 8.75
C ARG A 204 -14.99 -10.79 8.40
N LEU A 205 -14.73 -11.65 9.36
CA LEU A 205 -13.72 -12.71 9.26
C LEU A 205 -14.32 -14.12 9.21
N GLU A 206 -15.66 -14.26 9.05
CA GLU A 206 -16.35 -15.55 9.08
C GLU A 206 -15.90 -16.50 7.97
N ASP A 207 -15.58 -15.99 6.77
CA ASP A 207 -15.03 -16.78 5.64
C ASP A 207 -13.64 -16.26 5.20
N PHE A 208 -12.86 -15.80 6.16
CA PHE A 208 -11.56 -15.25 5.85
C PHE A 208 -10.59 -16.27 5.23
N ARG A 209 -10.70 -17.55 5.62
CA ARG A 209 -9.91 -18.62 5.01
C ARG A 209 -10.18 -18.73 3.50
N GLY A 210 -11.44 -18.70 3.08
CA GLY A 210 -11.80 -18.75 1.65
C GLY A 210 -11.22 -17.56 0.87
N LEU A 211 -11.29 -16.37 1.44
CA LEU A 211 -10.69 -15.16 0.87
C LEU A 211 -9.16 -15.32 0.70
N LEU A 212 -8.46 -15.77 1.75
CA LEU A 212 -7.02 -15.96 1.74
C LEU A 212 -6.59 -17.03 0.73
N VAL A 213 -7.28 -18.18 0.68
CA VAL A 213 -7.03 -19.24 -0.31
C VAL A 213 -7.17 -18.70 -1.73
N SER A 214 -8.21 -17.94 -2.00
CA SER A 214 -8.43 -17.32 -3.32
C SER A 214 -7.32 -16.35 -3.69
N LYS A 215 -6.87 -15.50 -2.75
CA LYS A 215 -5.73 -14.60 -2.99
C LYS A 215 -4.41 -15.35 -3.20
N CYS A 216 -4.20 -16.44 -2.49
CA CYS A 216 -3.00 -17.27 -2.65
C CYS A 216 -2.98 -18.00 -4.00
N ALA A 217 -4.14 -18.48 -4.47
CA ALA A 217 -4.26 -19.19 -5.73
C ALA A 217 -3.82 -18.36 -6.94
N VAL A 218 -4.11 -17.05 -6.96
CA VAL A 218 -3.68 -16.12 -8.04
C VAL A 218 -2.15 -16.11 -8.22
N ARG A 219 -1.39 -16.38 -7.16
CA ARG A 219 0.08 -16.37 -7.18
C ARG A 219 0.69 -17.75 -6.98
N HIS A 220 -0.13 -18.81 -7.04
CA HIS A 220 0.29 -20.21 -6.83
C HIS A 220 1.04 -20.42 -5.51
N VAL A 221 0.59 -19.75 -4.46
CA VAL A 221 1.13 -19.87 -3.10
C VAL A 221 0.21 -20.75 -2.28
N GLY A 222 0.76 -21.75 -1.61
CA GLY A 222 0.02 -22.62 -0.71
C GLY A 222 0.29 -22.28 0.76
N PHE A 223 -0.63 -22.68 1.64
CA PHE A 223 -0.41 -22.74 3.08
C PHE A 223 -1.25 -23.86 3.69
N ALA A 224 -0.76 -24.43 4.81
CA ALA A 224 -1.46 -25.47 5.52
C ALA A 224 -2.17 -24.96 6.79
N GLY A 225 -1.63 -23.88 7.39
CA GLY A 225 -2.20 -23.32 8.60
C GLY A 225 -1.52 -22.04 9.06
N PRO A 226 -1.91 -21.49 10.22
CA PRO A 226 -1.41 -20.20 10.70
C PRO A 226 0.11 -20.20 10.97
N ASP A 227 0.72 -21.35 11.25
CA ASP A 227 2.15 -21.42 11.52
C ASP A 227 3.03 -21.11 10.29
N ASP A 228 2.50 -21.28 9.08
CA ASP A 228 3.23 -20.98 7.85
C ASP A 228 3.60 -19.50 7.72
N PHE A 229 2.89 -18.61 8.39
CA PHE A 229 3.21 -17.18 8.44
C PHE A 229 4.38 -16.86 9.39
N PHE A 230 4.84 -17.84 10.16
CA PHE A 230 5.84 -17.67 11.22
C PHE A 230 7.05 -18.60 11.04
N GLN A 231 7.41 -18.90 9.81
CA GLN A 231 8.56 -19.76 9.50
C GLN A 231 9.86 -19.18 10.10
N PRO A 232 10.69 -20.00 10.77
CA PRO A 232 11.86 -19.51 11.50
C PRO A 232 12.83 -18.68 10.66
N ALA A 233 13.08 -19.07 9.41
CA ALA A 233 13.96 -18.35 8.51
C ALA A 233 13.42 -16.95 8.17
N MET A 234 12.11 -16.83 7.92
CA MET A 234 11.45 -15.54 7.67
C MET A 234 11.48 -14.67 8.93
N LEU A 235 11.14 -15.22 10.09
CA LEU A 235 11.15 -14.47 11.34
C LEU A 235 12.57 -13.94 11.66
N ALA A 236 13.59 -14.76 11.54
CA ALA A 236 14.98 -14.33 11.75
C ALA A 236 15.40 -13.23 10.77
N TYR A 237 14.96 -13.31 9.50
CA TYR A 237 15.22 -12.28 8.50
C TYR A 237 14.51 -10.97 8.83
N VAL A 238 13.23 -11.02 9.20
CA VAL A 238 12.42 -9.85 9.57
C VAL A 238 12.96 -9.20 10.84
N GLN A 239 13.31 -9.98 11.87
CA GLN A 239 13.87 -9.48 13.12
C GLN A 239 15.15 -8.65 12.90
N ARG A 240 16.09 -9.17 12.09
CA ARG A 240 17.33 -8.44 11.76
C ARG A 240 17.09 -7.11 11.06
N THR A 241 16.03 -7.03 10.27
CA THR A 241 15.71 -5.85 9.46
C THR A 241 14.61 -4.97 10.07
N TRP A 242 14.09 -5.32 11.24
CA TRP A 242 12.93 -4.68 11.88
C TRP A 242 13.12 -3.18 12.08
N ARG A 243 14.21 -2.81 12.72
CA ARG A 243 14.52 -1.41 13.01
C ARG A 243 14.92 -0.62 11.77
N ASP A 244 15.63 -1.24 10.85
CA ASP A 244 16.08 -0.57 9.62
C ASP A 244 14.89 -0.17 8.72
N TRP A 245 13.88 -1.04 8.63
CA TRP A 245 12.71 -0.80 7.78
C TRP A 245 11.59 0.00 8.45
N LEU A 246 11.46 -0.05 9.74
CA LEU A 246 10.35 0.57 10.47
C LEU A 246 10.78 1.76 11.32
N GLY A 247 11.99 1.80 11.82
CA GLY A 247 12.49 2.88 12.68
C GLY A 247 12.34 4.27 12.05
N PRO A 248 12.66 4.48 10.77
CA PRO A 248 12.43 5.78 10.11
C PRO A 248 10.95 6.15 9.93
N LEU A 249 10.02 5.18 10.02
CA LEU A 249 8.61 5.33 9.68
C LEU A 249 7.66 5.33 10.88
N VAL A 250 8.13 4.85 12.05
CA VAL A 250 7.34 4.65 13.26
C VAL A 250 8.05 5.30 14.44
N THR A 251 7.38 6.21 15.13
CA THR A 251 7.98 6.94 16.27
C THR A 251 8.20 6.03 17.48
N ASP A 252 7.17 5.28 17.88
CA ASP A 252 7.21 4.34 19.01
C ASP A 252 7.10 2.91 18.50
N LEU A 253 8.19 2.43 17.89
CA LEU A 253 8.24 1.11 17.29
C LEU A 253 8.20 0.02 18.37
N PRO A 254 7.16 -0.84 18.38
CA PRO A 254 7.10 -1.98 19.30
C PRO A 254 8.22 -2.99 19.01
N SER A 255 8.54 -3.82 20.00
CA SER A 255 9.50 -4.90 19.79
C SER A 255 8.96 -5.90 18.76
N PHE A 256 9.86 -6.52 18.04
CA PHE A 256 9.51 -7.55 17.06
C PHE A 256 8.79 -8.73 17.73
N GLU A 257 9.26 -9.16 18.88
CA GLU A 257 8.72 -10.28 19.66
C GLU A 257 7.26 -10.02 20.05
N LEU A 258 6.96 -8.84 20.60
CA LEU A 258 5.59 -8.45 20.95
C LEU A 258 4.65 -8.55 19.75
N VAL A 259 5.08 -7.98 18.60
CA VAL A 259 4.28 -7.97 17.37
C VAL A 259 4.02 -9.38 16.87
N VAL A 260 5.04 -10.25 16.87
CA VAL A 260 4.91 -11.63 16.39
C VAL A 260 4.01 -12.45 17.32
N ASP A 261 4.18 -12.33 18.63
CA ASP A 261 3.41 -13.11 19.62
C ASP A 261 1.92 -12.74 19.58
N GLU A 262 1.62 -11.43 19.56
CA GLU A 262 0.23 -10.97 19.46
C GLU A 262 -0.39 -11.34 18.11
N LEU A 263 0.35 -11.18 17.00
CA LEU A 263 -0.15 -11.55 15.68
C LEU A 263 -0.41 -13.05 15.57
N ARG A 264 0.47 -13.89 16.13
CA ARG A 264 0.27 -15.36 16.19
C ARG A 264 -1.02 -15.70 16.94
N ALA A 265 -1.27 -15.09 18.09
CA ALA A 265 -2.49 -15.27 18.84
C ALA A 265 -3.74 -14.88 18.03
N GLN A 266 -3.69 -13.76 17.29
CA GLN A 266 -4.77 -13.32 16.43
C GLN A 266 -5.03 -14.30 15.28
N LEU A 267 -4.00 -14.73 14.55
CA LEU A 267 -4.16 -15.63 13.41
C LEU A 267 -4.67 -17.02 13.81
N ALA A 268 -4.31 -17.51 15.01
CA ALA A 268 -4.83 -18.78 15.53
C ALA A 268 -6.37 -18.80 15.67
N THR A 269 -7.00 -17.64 15.81
CA THR A 269 -8.46 -17.52 15.98
C THR A 269 -9.21 -17.41 14.65
N LEU A 270 -8.54 -17.38 13.51
CA LEU A 270 -9.16 -17.14 12.19
C LEU A 270 -9.64 -18.40 11.47
N GLY A 271 -9.53 -19.58 12.07
CA GLY A 271 -9.94 -20.84 11.43
C GLY A 271 -9.19 -21.11 10.12
N LEU A 272 -7.88 -20.88 10.10
CA LEU A 272 -7.04 -21.05 8.91
C LEU A 272 -6.56 -22.49 8.66
N THR A 273 -6.95 -23.44 9.49
CA THR A 273 -6.64 -24.88 9.34
C THR A 273 -7.68 -25.58 8.49
#